data_20132d42673bac3587d0276520eaca4b
#
_entry.id   20132d42673bac3587d0276520eaca4b
#
_cell.length_a   1.000
_cell.length_b   1.000
_cell.length_c   1.000
_cell.angle_alpha   90.00
_cell.angle_beta   90.00
_cell.angle_gamma   90.00
#
_symmetry.space_group_name_H-M   'P 1'
#
loop_
_entity.id
_entity.type
_entity.pdbx_description
1 polymer ?
#
loop_
_entity_poly.entity_id
_entity_poly.type
_entity_poly.pdbx_seq_one_letter_code
_entity_poly.pdbx_strand_id
1 'polypeptide(L)'
;MGAQLDERDRLLAAQNLQFSLESTKDGAETTWQNPNSGNGGKAAPTTTVVKSDGTPCREFTTEIEVGGEAQQGYGTSCRQADGSWKIQS
;
A
#
# COMPACT_ATOMS: atom_id res chain seq x y z
N MET A 1 13.69 19.03 13.38
CA MET A 1 13.78 17.94 12.42
C MET A 1 12.51 17.13 12.43
N GLY A 2 11.93 16.91 11.26
CA GLY A 2 10.77 16.06 11.16
C GLY A 2 11.12 14.59 11.26
N ALA A 3 10.20 13.79 11.75
CA ALA A 3 10.33 12.34 11.70
C ALA A 3 10.28 11.88 10.24
N GLN A 4 11.00 10.82 9.94
CA GLN A 4 11.09 10.26 8.59
C GLN A 4 10.87 8.76 8.65
N LEU A 5 10.43 8.20 7.53
CA LEU A 5 10.37 6.76 7.36
C LEU A 5 11.79 6.22 7.26
N ASP A 6 12.12 5.23 8.06
CA ASP A 6 13.37 4.51 7.91
C ASP A 6 13.22 3.37 6.91
N GLU A 7 14.30 2.65 6.65
CA GLU A 7 14.29 1.56 5.67
C GLU A 7 13.33 0.45 6.06
N ARG A 8 13.26 0.12 7.34
CA ARG A 8 12.34 -0.90 7.84
C ARG A 8 10.89 -0.48 7.66
N ASP A 9 10.59 0.80 7.92
CA ASP A 9 9.24 1.34 7.70
C ASP A 9 8.83 1.18 6.24
N ARG A 10 9.71 1.51 5.30
CA ARG A 10 9.41 1.41 3.87
C ARG A 10 9.17 -0.02 3.45
N LEU A 11 9.94 -0.96 3.99
CA LEU A 11 9.76 -2.37 3.71
C LEU A 11 8.42 -2.87 4.21
N LEU A 12 8.06 -2.51 5.45
CA LEU A 12 6.78 -2.90 6.02
C LEU A 12 5.61 -2.32 5.25
N ALA A 13 5.72 -1.05 4.86
CA ALA A 13 4.68 -0.39 4.06
C ALA A 13 4.52 -1.08 2.69
N ALA A 14 5.64 -1.40 2.04
CA ALA A 14 5.61 -2.06 0.74
C ALA A 14 5.01 -3.46 0.83
N GLN A 15 5.38 -4.23 1.83
CA GLN A 15 4.83 -5.57 2.06
C GLN A 15 3.33 -5.50 2.35
N ASN A 16 2.92 -4.54 3.16
CA ASN A 16 1.51 -4.36 3.49
C ASN A 16 0.69 -4.01 2.24
N LEU A 17 1.21 -3.14 1.39
CA LEU A 17 0.51 -2.77 0.16
C LEU A 17 0.39 -3.97 -0.79
N GLN A 18 1.45 -4.74 -0.97
CA GLN A 18 1.40 -5.95 -1.80
C GLN A 18 0.35 -6.93 -1.27
N PHE A 19 0.33 -7.16 0.03
CA PHE A 19 -0.67 -8.03 0.64
C PHE A 19 -2.08 -7.49 0.44
N SER A 20 -2.27 -6.20 0.64
CA SER A 20 -3.57 -5.54 0.46
C SER A 20 -4.10 -5.76 -0.96
N LEU A 21 -3.25 -5.51 -1.95
CA LEU A 21 -3.66 -5.60 -3.36
C LEU A 21 -3.90 -7.05 -3.80
N GLU A 22 -3.12 -7.99 -3.29
CA GLU A 22 -3.22 -9.40 -3.71
C GLU A 22 -4.34 -10.14 -2.98
N SER A 23 -4.59 -9.82 -1.71
CA SER A 23 -5.32 -10.72 -0.82
C SER A 23 -6.58 -10.13 -0.21
N THR A 24 -6.91 -8.86 -0.43
CA THR A 24 -8.09 -8.26 0.19
C THR A 24 -9.07 -7.74 -0.84
N LYS A 25 -10.33 -7.62 -0.43
CA LYS A 25 -11.38 -7.06 -1.27
C LYS A 25 -11.36 -5.54 -1.21
N ASP A 26 -12.00 -4.91 -2.18
CA ASP A 26 -12.16 -3.45 -2.20
C ASP A 26 -12.79 -2.96 -0.91
N GLY A 27 -12.20 -1.94 -0.32
CA GLY A 27 -12.65 -1.36 0.94
C GLY A 27 -12.05 -1.96 2.19
N ALA A 28 -11.37 -3.11 2.09
CA ALA A 28 -10.76 -3.72 3.27
C ALA A 28 -9.41 -3.08 3.58
N GLU A 29 -9.21 -2.66 4.83
CA GLU A 29 -7.96 -2.05 5.25
C GLU A 29 -7.00 -3.08 5.82
N THR A 30 -5.70 -2.92 5.51
CA THR A 30 -4.62 -3.66 6.15
C THR A 30 -3.62 -2.68 6.72
N THR A 31 -3.06 -3.01 7.87
CA THR A 31 -2.20 -2.10 8.62
C THR A 31 -0.80 -2.69 8.79
N TRP A 32 0.16 -1.80 8.97
CA TRP A 32 1.51 -2.18 9.39
C TRP A 32 1.95 -1.26 10.52
N GLN A 33 2.89 -1.72 11.29
CA GLN A 33 3.46 -0.91 12.37
C GLN A 33 4.89 -1.34 12.62
N ASN A 34 5.75 -0.36 12.88
CA ASN A 34 7.13 -0.60 13.26
C ASN A 34 7.33 -0.13 14.69
N PRO A 35 7.38 -1.05 15.66
CA PRO A 35 7.50 -0.65 17.07
C PRO A 35 8.82 0.05 17.38
N ASN A 36 9.86 -0.15 16.57
CA ASN A 36 11.16 0.49 16.81
C ASN A 36 11.14 1.96 16.44
N SER A 37 10.44 2.34 15.37
CA SER A 37 10.35 3.74 14.95
C SER A 37 9.12 4.43 15.51
N GLY A 38 8.09 3.66 15.87
CA GLY A 38 6.80 4.19 16.25
C GLY A 38 5.93 4.59 15.06
N ASN A 39 6.43 4.40 13.84
CA ASN A 39 5.67 4.73 12.64
C ASN A 39 4.77 3.56 12.23
N GLY A 40 3.74 3.88 11.45
CA GLY A 40 2.82 2.86 10.96
C GLY A 40 2.02 3.38 9.79
N GLY A 41 1.08 2.57 9.33
CA GLY A 41 0.24 2.97 8.23
C GLY A 41 -0.80 1.93 7.88
N LYS A 42 -1.57 2.24 6.86
CA LYS A 42 -2.59 1.33 6.36
C LYS A 42 -2.76 1.52 4.86
N ALA A 43 -3.34 0.52 4.22
CA ALA A 43 -3.66 0.54 2.80
C ALA A 43 -5.00 -0.14 2.58
N ALA A 44 -5.71 0.29 1.55
CA ALA A 44 -6.97 -0.33 1.16
C ALA A 44 -7.15 -0.21 -0.35
N PRO A 45 -7.48 -1.32 -1.04
CA PRO A 45 -7.93 -1.20 -2.42
C PRO A 45 -9.29 -0.55 -2.44
N THR A 46 -9.56 0.27 -3.45
CA THR A 46 -10.84 0.96 -3.57
C THR A 46 -11.63 0.49 -4.78
N THR A 47 -10.96 0.19 -5.88
CA THR A 47 -11.61 -0.22 -7.13
C THR A 47 -10.72 -1.23 -7.83
N THR A 48 -11.33 -2.22 -8.46
CA THR A 48 -10.60 -3.21 -9.26
C THR A 48 -11.14 -3.22 -10.68
N VAL A 49 -10.25 -3.13 -11.65
CA VAL A 49 -10.57 -3.17 -13.08
C VAL A 49 -9.70 -4.24 -13.71
N VAL A 50 -10.30 -5.08 -14.54
CA VAL A 50 -9.55 -6.09 -15.29
C VAL A 50 -9.40 -5.59 -16.72
N LYS A 51 -8.15 -5.49 -17.17
CA LYS A 51 -7.84 -5.03 -18.54
C LYS A 51 -8.24 -6.10 -19.54
N SER A 52 -8.28 -5.71 -20.82
CA SER A 52 -8.69 -6.61 -21.89
C SER A 52 -7.82 -7.85 -22.01
N ASP A 53 -6.56 -7.78 -21.58
CA ASP A 53 -5.64 -8.93 -21.59
C ASP A 53 -5.75 -9.79 -20.33
N GLY A 54 -6.71 -9.50 -19.44
CA GLY A 54 -6.91 -10.25 -18.20
C GLY A 54 -6.11 -9.74 -17.00
N THR A 55 -5.30 -8.70 -17.16
CA THR A 55 -4.49 -8.16 -16.08
C THR A 55 -5.36 -7.34 -15.12
N PRO A 56 -5.40 -7.69 -13.82
CA PRO A 56 -6.11 -6.86 -12.86
C PRO A 56 -5.29 -5.63 -12.49
N CYS A 57 -5.98 -4.50 -12.42
CA CYS A 57 -5.43 -3.25 -11.93
C CYS A 57 -6.33 -2.74 -10.82
N ARG A 58 -5.74 -2.24 -9.75
CA ARG A 58 -6.52 -1.79 -8.60
C ARG A 58 -6.12 -0.39 -8.19
N GLU A 59 -7.11 0.45 -7.96
CA GLU A 59 -6.90 1.73 -7.30
C GLU A 59 -6.85 1.50 -5.80
N PHE A 60 -6.04 2.28 -5.10
CA PHE A 60 -5.86 2.11 -3.67
C PHE A 60 -5.63 3.44 -2.98
N THR A 61 -5.88 3.45 -1.67
CA THR A 61 -5.51 4.55 -0.79
C THR A 61 -4.51 4.05 0.23
N THR A 62 -3.63 4.93 0.67
CA THR A 62 -2.70 4.65 1.75
C THR A 62 -2.75 5.78 2.77
N GLU A 63 -2.42 5.45 4.00
CA GLU A 63 -2.18 6.44 5.04
C GLU A 63 -0.91 6.03 5.76
N ILE A 64 0.00 6.98 5.91
CA ILE A 64 1.26 6.74 6.61
C ILE A 64 1.33 7.70 7.77
N GLU A 65 1.59 7.17 8.96
CA GLU A 65 1.73 7.95 10.17
C GLU A 65 3.20 7.99 10.56
N VAL A 66 3.78 9.19 10.51
CA VAL A 66 5.19 9.43 10.79
C VAL A 66 5.29 10.54 11.83
N GLY A 67 5.89 10.24 12.97
CA GLY A 67 6.05 11.23 14.02
C GLY A 67 4.74 11.76 14.56
N GLY A 68 3.69 10.94 14.54
CA GLY A 68 2.37 11.34 15.01
C GLY A 68 1.52 12.10 13.99
N GLU A 69 2.04 12.32 12.78
CA GLU A 69 1.31 12.99 11.72
C GLU A 69 0.92 12.00 10.62
N ALA A 70 -0.34 12.04 10.21
CA ALA A 70 -0.86 11.17 9.17
C ALA A 70 -0.79 11.87 7.82
N GLN A 71 -0.31 11.14 6.81
CA GLN A 71 -0.28 11.61 5.43
C GLN A 71 -1.00 10.59 4.57
N GLN A 72 -1.86 11.07 3.69
CA GLN A 72 -2.67 10.22 2.84
C GLN A 72 -2.16 10.28 1.41
N GLY A 73 -2.26 9.15 0.72
CA GLY A 73 -1.92 9.04 -0.68
C GLY A 73 -2.88 8.09 -1.37
N TYR A 74 -2.81 8.08 -2.68
CA TYR A 74 -3.59 7.15 -3.50
C TYR A 74 -2.85 6.89 -4.80
N GLY A 75 -3.19 5.78 -5.42
CA GLY A 75 -2.55 5.40 -6.67
C GLY A 75 -3.27 4.25 -7.33
N THR A 76 -2.66 3.75 -8.39
CA THR A 76 -3.13 2.59 -9.13
C THR A 76 -1.97 1.62 -9.30
N SER A 77 -2.23 0.33 -9.11
CA SER A 77 -1.25 -0.75 -9.33
C SER A 77 -1.86 -1.81 -10.22
N CYS A 78 -1.02 -2.42 -11.06
CA CYS A 78 -1.43 -3.55 -11.89
C CYS A 78 -0.58 -4.77 -11.55
N ARG A 79 -1.22 -5.94 -11.56
CA ARG A 79 -0.56 -7.20 -11.22
C ARG A 79 0.39 -7.62 -12.34
N GLN A 80 1.59 -8.01 -11.97
CA GLN A 80 2.60 -8.47 -12.90
C GLN A 80 2.57 -10.00 -13.02
N ALA A 81 3.26 -10.53 -14.02
CA ALA A 81 3.30 -11.97 -14.27
C ALA A 81 3.87 -12.76 -13.09
N ASP A 82 4.77 -12.16 -12.30
CA ASP A 82 5.36 -12.81 -11.14
C ASP A 82 4.48 -12.73 -9.88
N GLY A 83 3.30 -12.12 -9.99
CA GLY A 83 2.38 -11.98 -8.86
C GLY A 83 2.56 -10.71 -8.04
N SER A 84 3.56 -9.90 -8.34
CA SER A 84 3.74 -8.62 -7.66
C SER A 84 2.84 -7.56 -8.28
N TRP A 85 2.59 -6.50 -7.53
CA TRP A 85 1.79 -5.36 -7.99
C TRP A 85 2.70 -4.17 -8.20
N LYS A 86 2.68 -3.61 -9.39
CA LYS A 86 3.53 -2.48 -9.75
C LYS A 86 2.70 -1.21 -9.85
N ILE A 87 3.12 -0.18 -9.12
CA ILE A 87 2.44 1.12 -9.13
C ILE A 87 2.60 1.75 -10.52
N GLN A 88 1.48 2.21 -11.05
CA GLN A 88 1.44 2.89 -12.34
C GLN A 88 1.52 4.39 -12.14
N SER A 89 2.28 5.06 -12.97
CA SER A 89 2.39 6.52 -12.94
C SER A 89 1.69 7.17 -14.13
#